data_8afffa8c3124c5b71a4a40763a28acf1
#
_entry.id   8afffa8c3124c5b71a4a40763a28acf1
#
_cell.length_a   1.000
_cell.length_b   1.000
_cell.length_c   1.000
_cell.angle_alpha   90.00
_cell.angle_beta   90.00
_cell.angle_gamma   90.00
#
_symmetry.space_group_name_H-M   'P 1'
#
loop_
_entity.id
_entity.type
_entity.pdbx_description
1 polymer ?
#
loop_
_entity_poly.entity_id
_entity_poly.type
_entity_poly.pdbx_seq_one_letter_code
_entity_poly.pdbx_strand_id
1 'polypeptide(L)'
;MLENMQNPPTINCYSLYREYKDNRVKYCSNSRIVLVHPGSSIAGADNNDGLYGDLKAASSSFPAQGLCSLSAIVRENGYNPKIIDAEPLGLDTDKTAECAMEDNPEYIGITSYTVSFQVTLRIASKIKEIAKQRKIKTTIIIGGPHLTFLSKKVLEKYAQFDIGIYGEGEITIVELLDALDHNRSLENIPNLIYREDTQVIKNRRRPPLDDMD
;
A
#
# COMPACT_ATOMS: atom_id res chain seq x y z
N MET A 1 2.25 -48.42 9.50
CA MET A 1 2.09 -47.37 10.52
C MET A 1 2.39 -46.02 9.88
N LEU A 2 1.46 -45.52 9.09
CA LEU A 2 1.48 -44.18 8.52
C LEU A 2 0.01 -43.65 8.47
N GLU A 3 -0.60 -43.66 9.65
CA GLU A 3 -1.94 -43.06 9.83
C GLU A 3 -1.82 -41.94 10.86
N ASN A 4 -2.45 -40.82 10.52
CA ASN A 4 -2.62 -39.58 11.32
C ASN A 4 -1.58 -38.47 11.13
N MET A 5 -1.37 -38.06 9.89
CA MET A 5 -1.15 -36.62 9.64
C MET A 5 -2.55 -36.00 9.47
N GLN A 6 -3.13 -35.53 10.56
CA GLN A 6 -4.28 -34.64 10.51
C GLN A 6 -3.86 -33.40 9.73
N ASN A 7 -4.54 -33.14 8.62
CA ASN A 7 -4.38 -31.89 7.91
C ASN A 7 -4.56 -30.74 8.92
N PRO A 8 -3.69 -29.74 8.93
CA PRO A 8 -3.90 -28.58 9.77
C PRO A 8 -5.29 -28.00 9.42
N PRO A 9 -6.02 -27.48 10.40
CA PRO A 9 -7.35 -26.93 10.16
C PRO A 9 -7.23 -25.85 9.08
N THR A 10 -7.99 -26.01 8.01
CA THR A 10 -8.11 -25.02 6.94
C THR A 10 -8.68 -23.75 7.56
N ILE A 11 -7.86 -22.73 7.70
CA ILE A 11 -8.29 -21.43 8.22
C ILE A 11 -8.97 -20.72 7.04
N ASN A 12 -10.29 -20.77 6.98
CA ASN A 12 -11.07 -20.04 6.00
C ASN A 12 -10.92 -18.55 6.26
N CYS A 13 -10.29 -17.82 5.34
CA CYS A 13 -10.06 -16.37 5.48
C CYS A 13 -11.39 -15.60 5.56
N TYR A 14 -12.45 -16.13 4.97
CA TYR A 14 -13.79 -15.55 5.07
C TYR A 14 -14.35 -15.66 6.51
N SER A 15 -14.05 -16.73 7.24
CA SER A 15 -14.40 -16.87 8.66
C SER A 15 -13.57 -15.93 9.53
N LEU A 16 -12.27 -15.79 9.29
CA LEU A 16 -11.42 -14.82 9.97
C LEU A 16 -11.85 -13.39 9.65
N TYR A 17 -12.19 -13.10 8.40
CA TYR A 17 -12.72 -11.79 8.00
C TYR A 17 -14.07 -11.51 8.64
N ARG A 18 -14.99 -12.49 8.72
CA ARG A 18 -16.27 -12.38 9.42
C ARG A 18 -16.07 -12.17 10.93
N GLU A 19 -15.22 -12.97 11.56
CA GLU A 19 -14.91 -12.85 12.98
C GLU A 19 -14.27 -11.51 13.30
N TYR A 20 -13.38 -11.02 12.42
CA TYR A 20 -12.80 -9.70 12.50
C TYR A 20 -13.86 -8.59 12.31
N LYS A 21 -14.83 -8.77 11.42
CA LYS A 21 -15.91 -7.82 11.17
C LYS A 21 -16.95 -7.79 12.30
N ASP A 22 -17.27 -8.94 12.89
CA ASP A 22 -18.27 -9.07 13.95
C ASP A 22 -17.77 -8.56 15.32
N ASN A 23 -16.46 -8.59 15.54
CA ASN A 23 -15.81 -8.09 16.76
C ASN A 23 -15.45 -6.60 16.72
N ARG A 24 -15.76 -5.89 15.64
CA ARG A 24 -15.51 -4.47 15.54
C ARG A 24 -16.56 -3.62 16.20
N VAL A 25 -16.11 -2.77 17.07
CA VAL A 25 -16.77 -1.49 17.29
C VAL A 25 -16.74 -0.75 15.94
N LYS A 26 -17.91 -0.32 15.43
CA LYS A 26 -17.99 0.51 14.22
C LYS A 26 -17.25 1.82 14.48
N TYR A 27 -15.98 1.85 14.15
CA TYR A 27 -15.24 3.09 14.13
C TYR A 27 -15.60 3.81 12.84
N CYS A 28 -16.43 4.84 12.93
CA CYS A 28 -16.55 5.82 11.86
C CYS A 28 -15.28 6.67 11.88
N SER A 29 -14.19 6.14 11.33
CA SER A 29 -13.05 6.99 11.02
C SER A 29 -13.42 7.82 9.79
N ASN A 30 -13.37 9.14 9.94
CA ASN A 30 -13.42 10.07 8.82
C ASN A 30 -12.04 10.17 8.14
N SER A 31 -11.09 9.33 8.56
CA SER A 31 -9.73 9.34 8.04
C SER A 31 -9.73 9.08 6.55
N ARG A 32 -9.11 9.99 5.81
CA ARG A 32 -8.99 9.90 4.36
C ARG A 32 -7.73 9.12 4.01
N ILE A 33 -7.90 8.09 3.22
CA ILE A 33 -6.79 7.34 2.64
C ILE A 33 -6.80 7.48 1.11
N VAL A 34 -5.65 7.80 0.53
CA VAL A 34 -5.43 7.82 -0.91
C VAL A 34 -4.53 6.67 -1.30
N LEU A 35 -4.94 5.87 -2.29
CA LEU A 35 -4.17 4.76 -2.85
C LEU A 35 -3.66 5.18 -4.24
N VAL A 36 -2.35 5.15 -4.43
CA VAL A 36 -1.69 5.64 -5.65
C VAL A 36 -1.05 4.50 -6.42
N HIS A 37 -1.41 4.37 -7.68
CA HIS A 37 -0.66 3.61 -8.68
C HIS A 37 0.18 4.59 -9.50
N PRO A 38 1.51 4.55 -9.38
CA PRO A 38 2.39 5.59 -9.95
C PRO A 38 2.53 5.53 -11.47
N GLY A 39 1.97 4.50 -12.11
CA GLY A 39 2.19 4.25 -13.54
C GLY A 39 3.60 3.72 -13.83
N SER A 40 3.81 3.35 -15.08
CA SER A 40 5.10 2.86 -15.58
C SER A 40 5.97 3.96 -16.19
N SER A 41 5.43 5.16 -16.41
CA SER A 41 6.13 6.21 -17.11
C SER A 41 7.34 6.71 -16.33
N ILE A 42 8.52 6.42 -16.83
CA ILE A 42 9.73 7.12 -16.49
C ILE A 42 9.56 8.55 -17.04
N ALA A 43 9.14 9.47 -16.18
CA ALA A 43 9.07 10.88 -16.55
C ALA A 43 10.48 11.34 -16.92
N GLY A 44 10.72 11.59 -18.21
CA GLY A 44 12.02 12.00 -18.74
C GLY A 44 12.70 11.02 -19.72
N ALA A 45 12.13 9.85 -19.98
CA ALA A 45 12.51 9.11 -21.17
C ALA A 45 11.82 9.78 -22.36
N ASP A 46 12.62 10.39 -23.23
CA ASP A 46 12.13 10.90 -24.52
C ASP A 46 11.30 9.81 -25.19
N ASN A 47 10.12 10.17 -25.67
CA ASN A 47 9.07 9.28 -26.22
C ASN A 47 9.49 8.50 -27.48
N ASN A 48 10.78 8.29 -27.74
CA ASN A 48 11.32 7.71 -28.97
C ASN A 48 11.93 6.32 -28.86
N ASP A 49 11.99 5.70 -27.66
CA ASP A 49 12.44 4.31 -27.58
C ASP A 49 11.23 3.39 -27.73
N GLY A 50 11.09 2.85 -28.95
CA GLY A 50 9.96 2.00 -29.38
C GLY A 50 9.62 0.82 -28.45
N LEU A 51 10.60 0.28 -27.74
CA LEU A 51 10.39 -0.82 -26.77
C LEU A 51 9.57 -0.40 -25.55
N TYR A 52 9.72 0.85 -25.09
CA TYR A 52 8.96 1.38 -23.94
C TYR A 52 7.59 1.94 -24.35
N GLY A 53 7.43 2.38 -25.59
CA GLY A 53 6.14 2.81 -26.14
C GLY A 53 5.12 1.67 -26.18
N ASP A 54 5.54 0.48 -26.61
CA ASP A 54 4.68 -0.69 -26.67
C ASP A 54 4.31 -1.23 -25.28
N LEU A 55 5.24 -1.19 -24.32
CA LEU A 55 4.98 -1.52 -22.91
C LEU A 55 4.01 -0.53 -22.26
N LYS A 56 4.11 0.76 -22.57
CA LYS A 56 3.17 1.78 -22.10
C LYS A 56 1.76 1.56 -22.63
N ALA A 57 1.62 1.22 -23.90
CA ALA A 57 0.33 0.91 -24.51
C ALA A 57 -0.32 -0.34 -23.90
N ALA A 58 0.49 -1.33 -23.51
CA ALA A 58 0.01 -2.55 -22.87
C ALA A 58 -0.37 -2.34 -21.39
N SER A 59 0.38 -1.52 -20.65
CA SER A 59 0.15 -1.28 -19.21
C SER A 59 -1.06 -0.39 -18.94
N SER A 60 -1.37 0.56 -19.85
CA SER A 60 -2.52 1.45 -19.72
C SER A 60 -3.89 0.77 -19.89
N SER A 61 -3.89 -0.52 -20.26
CA SER A 61 -5.13 -1.26 -20.56
C SER A 61 -5.74 -1.96 -19.35
N PHE A 62 -5.03 -2.05 -18.23
CA PHE A 62 -5.49 -2.79 -17.07
C PHE A 62 -5.57 -1.90 -15.83
N PRO A 63 -6.73 -1.88 -15.13
CA PRO A 63 -6.85 -1.16 -13.87
C PRO A 63 -5.91 -1.76 -12.81
N ALA A 64 -5.50 -0.94 -11.85
CA ALA A 64 -4.68 -1.37 -10.72
C ALA A 64 -5.47 -2.29 -9.78
N GLN A 65 -5.68 -3.56 -10.18
CA GLN A 65 -6.56 -4.52 -9.50
C GLN A 65 -6.26 -4.64 -8.00
N GLY A 66 -4.97 -4.73 -7.61
CA GLY A 66 -4.58 -4.80 -6.21
C GLY A 66 -5.05 -3.59 -5.40
N LEU A 67 -5.04 -2.38 -5.97
CA LEU A 67 -5.56 -1.19 -5.29
C LEU A 67 -7.08 -1.19 -5.24
N CYS A 68 -7.76 -1.75 -6.23
CA CYS A 68 -9.22 -1.90 -6.19
C CYS A 68 -9.63 -2.85 -5.06
N SER A 69 -8.94 -3.98 -4.90
CA SER A 69 -9.14 -4.93 -3.80
C SER A 69 -8.91 -4.25 -2.44
N LEU A 70 -7.77 -3.59 -2.26
CA LEU A 70 -7.46 -2.85 -1.04
C LEU A 70 -8.51 -1.76 -0.75
N SER A 71 -8.93 -1.02 -1.77
CA SER A 71 -9.94 0.03 -1.63
C SER A 71 -11.29 -0.53 -1.17
N ALA A 72 -11.71 -1.69 -1.71
CA ALA A 72 -12.96 -2.33 -1.31
C ALA A 72 -12.92 -2.71 0.18
N ILE A 73 -11.87 -3.39 0.61
CA ILE A 73 -11.69 -3.82 1.99
C ILE A 73 -11.60 -2.63 2.96
N VAL A 74 -10.82 -1.63 2.61
CA VAL A 74 -10.66 -0.41 3.41
C VAL A 74 -12.01 0.31 3.56
N ARG A 75 -12.80 0.39 2.47
CA ARG A 75 -14.15 0.99 2.50
C ARG A 75 -15.13 0.21 3.37
N GLU A 76 -15.12 -1.12 3.27
CA GLU A 76 -15.96 -1.98 4.12
C GLU A 76 -15.64 -1.81 5.62
N ASN A 77 -14.45 -1.33 5.91
CA ASN A 77 -13.97 -1.08 7.26
C ASN A 77 -14.14 0.40 7.72
N GLY A 78 -14.99 1.15 7.02
CA GLY A 78 -15.43 2.48 7.44
C GLY A 78 -14.54 3.64 7.00
N TYR A 79 -13.48 3.38 6.23
CA TYR A 79 -12.63 4.42 5.65
C TYR A 79 -13.22 4.94 4.33
N ASN A 80 -12.73 6.10 3.89
CA ASN A 80 -13.10 6.68 2.60
C ASN A 80 -11.89 6.70 1.64
N PRO A 81 -11.60 5.57 0.96
CA PRO A 81 -10.46 5.48 0.05
C PRO A 81 -10.72 6.20 -1.28
N LYS A 82 -9.70 6.95 -1.76
CA LYS A 82 -9.61 7.50 -3.11
C LYS A 82 -8.49 6.76 -3.84
N ILE A 83 -8.73 6.32 -5.08
CA ILE A 83 -7.69 5.71 -5.92
C ILE A 83 -7.23 6.74 -6.95
N ILE A 84 -5.92 6.86 -7.11
CA ILE A 84 -5.29 7.62 -8.20
C ILE A 84 -4.46 6.64 -9.02
N ASP A 85 -4.92 6.37 -10.23
CA ASP A 85 -4.17 5.62 -11.22
C ASP A 85 -3.54 6.63 -12.19
N ALA A 86 -2.24 6.90 -12.01
CA ALA A 86 -1.56 7.99 -12.69
C ALA A 86 -1.43 7.76 -14.20
N GLU A 87 -1.32 6.50 -14.63
CA GLU A 87 -1.07 6.17 -16.04
C GLU A 87 -2.27 6.46 -16.95
N PRO A 88 -3.47 5.91 -16.71
CA PRO A 88 -4.63 6.22 -17.54
C PRO A 88 -5.07 7.70 -17.44
N LEU A 89 -4.74 8.35 -16.33
CA LEU A 89 -5.02 9.77 -16.14
C LEU A 89 -3.97 10.68 -16.79
N GLY A 90 -2.88 10.13 -17.34
CA GLY A 90 -1.80 10.88 -17.96
C GLY A 90 -1.06 11.84 -17.01
N LEU A 91 -1.03 11.50 -15.72
CA LEU A 91 -0.41 12.32 -14.70
C LEU A 91 1.09 12.07 -14.64
N ASP A 92 1.86 13.16 -14.61
CA ASP A 92 3.27 13.12 -14.23
C ASP A 92 3.44 12.98 -12.70
N THR A 93 4.67 12.88 -12.25
CA THR A 93 5.02 12.70 -10.83
C THR A 93 4.47 13.83 -9.94
N ASP A 94 4.59 15.07 -10.39
CA ASP A 94 4.22 16.24 -9.60
C ASP A 94 2.70 16.34 -9.49
N LYS A 95 2.01 16.20 -10.62
CA LYS A 95 0.54 16.18 -10.65
C LYS A 95 -0.04 15.01 -9.87
N THR A 96 0.60 13.84 -9.93
CA THR A 96 0.17 12.68 -9.13
C THR A 96 0.24 12.99 -7.63
N ALA A 97 1.34 13.61 -7.18
CA ALA A 97 1.50 14.02 -5.79
C ALA A 97 0.51 15.11 -5.38
N GLU A 98 0.28 16.10 -6.25
CA GLU A 98 -0.71 17.18 -6.02
C GLU A 98 -2.13 16.62 -5.89
N CYS A 99 -2.55 15.74 -6.81
CA CYS A 99 -3.84 15.05 -6.74
C CYS A 99 -3.97 14.18 -5.50
N ALA A 100 -2.89 13.49 -5.08
CA ALA A 100 -2.88 12.69 -3.87
C ALA A 100 -3.06 13.55 -2.62
N MET A 101 -2.53 14.76 -2.63
CA MET A 101 -2.56 15.70 -1.50
C MET A 101 -3.74 16.69 -1.55
N GLU A 102 -4.65 16.60 -2.53
CA GLU A 102 -5.76 17.55 -2.73
C GLU A 102 -6.59 17.77 -1.47
N ASP A 103 -6.97 16.70 -0.82
CA ASP A 103 -7.82 16.70 0.38
C ASP A 103 -7.04 16.60 1.71
N ASN A 104 -5.73 16.78 1.69
CA ASN A 104 -4.86 16.64 2.85
C ASN A 104 -5.06 15.29 3.58
N PRO A 105 -4.86 14.15 2.91
CA PRO A 105 -5.12 12.84 3.49
C PRO A 105 -4.16 12.53 4.65
N GLU A 106 -4.65 11.77 5.61
CA GLU A 106 -3.85 11.29 6.74
C GLU A 106 -2.93 10.14 6.30
N TYR A 107 -3.40 9.33 5.36
CA TYR A 107 -2.70 8.15 4.85
C TYR A 107 -2.61 8.16 3.33
N ILE A 108 -1.43 7.85 2.81
CA ILE A 108 -1.22 7.64 1.36
C ILE A 108 -0.52 6.31 1.17
N GLY A 109 -1.22 5.34 0.56
CA GLY A 109 -0.65 4.07 0.13
C GLY A 109 -0.16 4.18 -1.31
N ILE A 110 1.11 3.83 -1.56
CA ILE A 110 1.68 3.83 -2.91
C ILE A 110 2.14 2.41 -3.25
N THR A 111 1.64 1.85 -4.34
CA THR A 111 2.16 0.57 -4.84
C THR A 111 3.49 0.76 -5.57
N SER A 112 4.36 -0.24 -5.55
CA SER A 112 5.68 -0.14 -6.18
C SER A 112 6.05 -1.41 -6.94
N TYR A 113 6.46 -1.21 -8.19
CA TYR A 113 7.11 -2.22 -9.01
C TYR A 113 8.58 -1.86 -9.22
N THR A 114 9.42 -2.85 -9.48
CA THR A 114 10.87 -2.59 -9.64
C THR A 114 11.14 -1.61 -10.78
N VAL A 115 10.43 -1.73 -11.88
CA VAL A 115 10.57 -0.86 -13.07
C VAL A 115 10.11 0.57 -12.81
N SER A 116 9.13 0.80 -11.95
CA SER A 116 8.56 2.13 -11.63
C SER A 116 8.99 2.67 -10.26
N PHE A 117 9.91 2.00 -9.56
CA PHE A 117 10.27 2.39 -8.19
C PHE A 117 10.81 3.83 -8.10
N GLN A 118 11.58 4.29 -9.10
CA GLN A 118 12.08 5.67 -9.10
C GLN A 118 10.94 6.70 -9.22
N VAL A 119 9.88 6.37 -9.96
CA VAL A 119 8.66 7.20 -10.04
C VAL A 119 7.96 7.22 -8.68
N THR A 120 7.77 6.05 -8.07
CA THR A 120 7.20 5.92 -6.71
C THR A 120 7.97 6.79 -5.71
N LEU A 121 9.29 6.75 -5.73
CA LEU A 121 10.15 7.52 -4.83
C LEU A 121 10.00 9.03 -5.04
N ARG A 122 9.94 9.50 -6.31
CA ARG A 122 9.74 10.92 -6.62
C ARG A 122 8.37 11.41 -6.15
N ILE A 123 7.31 10.63 -6.38
CA ILE A 123 5.95 10.95 -5.88
C ILE A 123 5.97 11.07 -4.36
N ALA A 124 6.55 10.10 -3.65
CA ALA A 124 6.65 10.12 -2.20
C ALA A 124 7.44 11.34 -1.67
N SER A 125 8.55 11.69 -2.36
CA SER A 125 9.34 12.88 -2.03
C SER A 125 8.52 14.16 -2.19
N LYS A 126 7.77 14.28 -3.29
CA LYS A 126 6.91 15.44 -3.55
C LYS A 126 5.76 15.55 -2.55
N ILE A 127 5.14 14.42 -2.18
CA ILE A 127 4.12 14.39 -1.13
C ILE A 127 4.70 14.91 0.21
N LYS A 128 5.90 14.47 0.61
CA LYS A 128 6.56 14.98 1.83
C LYS A 128 6.86 16.47 1.76
N GLU A 129 7.25 16.99 0.59
CA GLU A 129 7.44 18.42 0.37
C GLU A 129 6.13 19.20 0.55
N ILE A 130 5.05 18.77 -0.10
CA ILE A 130 3.73 19.40 0.01
C ILE A 130 3.22 19.36 1.46
N ALA A 131 3.34 18.21 2.12
CA ALA A 131 2.93 18.06 3.52
C ALA A 131 3.68 19.04 4.44
N LYS A 132 5.00 19.18 4.23
CA LYS A 132 5.83 20.15 4.97
C LYS A 132 5.39 21.60 4.72
N GLN A 133 5.14 21.97 3.46
CA GLN A 133 4.68 23.32 3.11
C GLN A 133 3.32 23.64 3.72
N ARG A 134 2.40 22.67 3.72
CA ARG A 134 1.06 22.82 4.31
C ARG A 134 1.04 22.63 5.84
N LYS A 135 2.15 22.23 6.45
CA LYS A 135 2.27 21.93 7.89
C LYS A 135 1.29 20.85 8.36
N ILE A 136 1.06 19.84 7.54
CA ILE A 136 0.20 18.71 7.85
C ILE A 136 1.02 17.43 8.01
N LYS A 137 0.49 16.49 8.78
CA LYS A 137 1.08 15.16 8.96
C LYS A 137 0.39 14.20 7.99
N THR A 138 1.15 13.60 7.10
CA THR A 138 0.69 12.54 6.20
C THR A 138 1.62 11.35 6.31
N THR A 139 1.07 10.17 6.56
CA THR A 139 1.82 8.91 6.65
C THR A 139 1.86 8.26 5.27
N ILE A 140 3.06 8.01 4.74
CA ILE A 140 3.25 7.36 3.45
C ILE A 140 3.53 5.87 3.67
N ILE A 141 2.63 5.04 3.14
CA ILE A 141 2.67 3.59 3.19
C ILE A 141 3.10 3.08 1.82
N ILE A 142 4.18 2.33 1.75
CA ILE A 142 4.61 1.68 0.50
C ILE A 142 4.21 0.21 0.52
N GLY A 143 3.72 -0.29 -0.61
CA GLY A 143 3.40 -1.70 -0.84
C GLY A 143 3.88 -2.18 -2.21
N GLY A 144 3.44 -3.38 -2.58
CA GLY A 144 3.66 -3.96 -3.89
C GLY A 144 4.91 -4.84 -4.02
N PRO A 145 5.12 -5.41 -5.24
CA PRO A 145 6.15 -6.43 -5.46
C PRO A 145 7.57 -5.96 -5.13
N HIS A 146 7.92 -4.72 -5.46
CA HIS A 146 9.27 -4.22 -5.19
C HIS A 146 9.61 -4.24 -3.69
N LEU A 147 8.69 -3.74 -2.85
CA LEU A 147 8.86 -3.80 -1.41
C LEU A 147 8.88 -5.24 -0.90
N THR A 148 8.00 -6.10 -1.42
CA THR A 148 7.93 -7.51 -1.02
C THR A 148 9.28 -8.22 -1.20
N PHE A 149 9.98 -7.95 -2.31
CA PHE A 149 11.31 -8.52 -2.60
C PHE A 149 12.42 -7.89 -1.77
N LEU A 150 12.51 -6.57 -1.71
CA LEU A 150 13.61 -5.87 -1.04
C LEU A 150 13.38 -5.67 0.45
N SER A 151 12.13 -5.78 0.90
CA SER A 151 11.76 -5.79 2.30
C SER A 151 12.25 -4.54 3.04
N LYS A 152 12.81 -4.68 4.24
CA LYS A 152 13.21 -3.54 5.07
C LYS A 152 14.31 -2.65 4.46
N LYS A 153 15.09 -3.18 3.51
CA LYS A 153 16.11 -2.38 2.79
C LYS A 153 15.55 -1.14 2.12
N VAL A 154 14.28 -1.17 1.70
CA VAL A 154 13.61 0.00 1.11
C VAL A 154 13.46 1.09 2.15
N LEU A 155 12.92 0.78 3.32
CA LEU A 155 12.74 1.77 4.38
C LEU A 155 14.08 2.21 4.97
N GLU A 156 15.06 1.31 5.12
CA GLU A 156 16.40 1.66 5.61
C GLU A 156 17.06 2.72 4.72
N LYS A 157 16.87 2.62 3.39
CA LYS A 157 17.50 3.51 2.43
C LYS A 157 16.69 4.78 2.14
N TYR A 158 15.36 4.71 2.17
CA TYR A 158 14.50 5.79 1.70
C TYR A 158 13.57 6.29 2.82
N ALA A 159 13.93 7.44 3.38
CA ALA A 159 13.20 8.07 4.49
C ALA A 159 11.82 8.64 4.08
N GLN A 160 11.52 8.67 2.79
CA GLN A 160 10.21 9.13 2.27
C GLN A 160 9.07 8.22 2.69
N PHE A 161 9.35 6.94 2.90
CA PHE A 161 8.36 5.95 3.31
C PHE A 161 8.39 5.77 4.83
N ASP A 162 7.23 5.91 5.45
CA ASP A 162 7.07 5.75 6.90
C ASP A 162 6.84 4.29 7.27
N ILE A 163 5.99 3.59 6.50
CA ILE A 163 5.57 2.22 6.74
C ILE A 163 5.59 1.45 5.42
N GLY A 164 5.90 0.16 5.49
CA GLY A 164 5.83 -0.78 4.38
C GLY A 164 4.90 -1.95 4.67
N ILE A 165 4.10 -2.36 3.69
CA ILE A 165 3.31 -3.59 3.72
C ILE A 165 3.87 -4.54 2.67
N TYR A 166 4.44 -5.68 3.08
CA TYR A 166 5.00 -6.68 2.19
C TYR A 166 4.11 -7.93 2.11
N GLY A 167 4.11 -8.60 0.96
CA GLY A 167 3.18 -9.69 0.68
C GLY A 167 1.76 -9.19 0.44
N GLU A 168 0.77 -9.95 0.88
CA GLU A 168 -0.65 -9.59 0.76
C GLU A 168 -1.01 -8.50 1.76
N GLY A 169 -1.69 -7.48 1.29
CA GLY A 169 -1.94 -6.24 2.03
C GLY A 169 -3.34 -6.11 2.63
N GLU A 170 -4.28 -6.91 2.18
CA GLU A 170 -5.72 -6.75 2.40
C GLU A 170 -6.10 -6.66 3.89
N ILE A 171 -5.67 -7.63 4.67
CA ILE A 171 -5.93 -7.64 6.12
C ILE A 171 -5.01 -6.65 6.83
N THR A 172 -3.74 -6.63 6.41
CA THR A 172 -2.71 -5.83 7.06
C THR A 172 -2.99 -4.34 7.00
N ILE A 173 -3.51 -3.83 5.86
CA ILE A 173 -3.81 -2.40 5.73
C ILE A 173 -4.90 -1.96 6.70
N VAL A 174 -5.90 -2.81 6.92
CA VAL A 174 -6.98 -2.50 7.84
C VAL A 174 -6.51 -2.50 9.30
N GLU A 175 -5.73 -3.54 9.69
CA GLU A 175 -5.13 -3.60 11.02
C GLU A 175 -4.19 -2.41 11.28
N LEU A 176 -3.44 -2.00 10.24
CA LEU A 176 -2.55 -0.85 10.31
C LEU A 176 -3.32 0.47 10.52
N LEU A 177 -4.33 0.73 9.68
CA LEU A 177 -5.10 1.97 9.77
C LEU A 177 -5.79 2.08 11.12
N ASP A 178 -6.39 0.98 11.59
CA ASP A 178 -7.03 0.90 12.90
C ASP A 178 -6.03 1.12 14.05
N ALA A 179 -4.81 0.58 13.93
CA ALA A 179 -3.77 0.82 14.94
C ALA A 179 -3.28 2.28 14.95
N LEU A 180 -3.13 2.89 13.76
CA LEU A 180 -2.70 4.29 13.64
C LEU A 180 -3.77 5.26 14.20
N ASP A 181 -5.04 5.04 13.87
CA ASP A 181 -6.15 5.88 14.34
C ASP A 181 -6.30 5.85 15.87
N HIS A 182 -5.95 4.73 16.49
CA HIS A 182 -6.07 4.53 17.94
C HIS A 182 -4.72 4.61 18.68
N ASN A 183 -3.64 5.02 18.01
CA ASN A 183 -2.29 5.09 18.58
C ASN A 183 -1.85 3.77 19.24
N ARG A 184 -2.18 2.62 18.64
CA ARG A 184 -1.79 1.29 19.13
C ARG A 184 -0.44 0.86 18.57
N SER A 185 0.22 -0.08 19.27
CA SER A 185 1.48 -0.66 18.82
C SER A 185 1.33 -1.39 17.47
N LEU A 186 2.34 -1.23 16.61
CA LEU A 186 2.44 -1.91 15.31
C LEU A 186 3.14 -3.27 15.41
N GLU A 187 3.72 -3.63 16.56
CA GLU A 187 4.60 -4.79 16.76
C GLU A 187 3.95 -6.12 16.35
N ASN A 188 2.67 -6.28 16.62
CA ASN A 188 1.96 -7.54 16.39
C ASN A 188 1.21 -7.62 15.07
N ILE A 189 1.27 -6.59 14.22
CA ILE A 189 0.60 -6.58 12.91
C ILE A 189 1.50 -7.30 11.89
N PRO A 190 1.10 -8.47 11.36
CA PRO A 190 1.93 -9.19 10.39
C PRO A 190 2.12 -8.40 9.09
N ASN A 191 3.16 -8.76 8.33
CA ASN A 191 3.49 -8.14 7.04
C ASN A 191 3.86 -6.66 7.10
N LEU A 192 4.09 -6.06 8.28
CA LEU A 192 4.56 -4.69 8.40
C LEU A 192 6.08 -4.57 8.42
N ILE A 193 6.53 -3.45 7.89
CA ILE A 193 7.87 -2.88 8.06
C ILE A 193 7.65 -1.43 8.47
N TYR A 194 8.24 -0.99 9.57
CA TYR A 194 8.04 0.38 10.06
C TYR A 194 9.28 0.90 10.77
N ARG A 195 9.31 2.20 11.03
CA ARG A 195 10.38 2.83 11.82
C ARG A 195 9.95 2.95 13.27
N GLU A 196 10.85 2.55 14.14
CA GLU A 196 10.75 2.79 15.56
C GLU A 196 12.08 3.41 16.01
N ASP A 197 12.04 4.65 16.44
CA ASP A 197 13.23 5.47 16.70
C ASP A 197 14.20 5.49 15.51
N THR A 198 15.38 4.90 15.68
CA THR A 198 16.44 4.85 14.66
C THR A 198 16.48 3.54 13.88
N GLN A 199 15.62 2.59 14.21
CA GLN A 199 15.63 1.25 13.64
C GLN A 199 14.45 1.03 12.69
N VAL A 200 14.67 0.20 11.67
CA VAL A 200 13.60 -0.33 10.84
C VAL A 200 13.25 -1.73 11.35
N ILE A 201 12.02 -1.90 11.79
CA ILE A 201 11.48 -3.16 12.28
C ILE A 201 10.72 -3.85 11.17
N LYS A 202 10.86 -5.17 11.09
CA LYS A 202 10.07 -6.02 10.21
C LYS A 202 9.37 -7.07 11.04
N ASN A 203 8.05 -7.03 11.02
CA ASN A 203 7.21 -8.02 11.69
C ASN A 203 7.20 -9.36 10.96
N ARG A 204 6.68 -10.39 11.62
CA ARG A 204 6.51 -11.73 11.03
C ARG A 204 5.61 -11.67 9.78
N ARG A 205 5.81 -12.62 8.88
CA ARG A 205 4.93 -12.80 7.73
C ARG A 205 3.61 -13.45 8.18
N ARG A 206 2.50 -12.98 7.60
CA ARG A 206 1.22 -13.68 7.68
C ARG A 206 1.31 -14.96 6.84
N PRO A 207 0.81 -16.10 7.30
CA PRO A 207 0.61 -17.24 6.42
C PRO A 207 -0.22 -16.84 5.19
N PRO A 208 0.00 -17.46 4.02
CA PRO A 208 -0.87 -17.25 2.87
C PRO A 208 -2.34 -17.49 3.26
N LEU A 209 -3.25 -16.78 2.61
CA LEU A 209 -4.67 -17.06 2.75
C LEU A 209 -4.94 -18.38 2.03
N ASP A 210 -5.49 -19.36 2.77
CA ASP A 210 -5.69 -20.71 2.23
C ASP A 210 -6.85 -20.80 1.22
N ASP A 211 -7.67 -19.74 1.12
CA ASP A 211 -8.85 -19.72 0.25
C ASP A 211 -9.10 -18.29 -0.25
N MET A 212 -8.85 -18.10 -1.54
CA MET A 212 -9.12 -16.84 -2.24
C MET A 212 -10.25 -17.00 -3.29
N ASP A 213 -10.99 -18.12 -3.26
CA ASP A 213 -12.10 -18.41 -4.17
C ASP A 213 -13.46 -18.03 -3.56
#